data_a4a3c21bd5df3ddc15cf10738731e64e
#
_entry.id   a4a3c21bd5df3ddc15cf10738731e64e
#
_cell.length_a   1.000
_cell.length_b   1.000
_cell.length_c   1.000
_cell.angle_alpha   90.00
_cell.angle_beta   90.00
_cell.angle_gamma   90.00
#
_symmetry.space_group_name_H-M   'P 1'
#
loop_
_entity.id
_entity.type
_entity.pdbx_description
1 polymer ?
#
loop_
_entity_poly.entity_id
_entity_poly.type
_entity_poly.pdbx_seq_one_letter_code
_entity_poly.pdbx_strand_id
1 'polypeptide(L)'
;MLGQIPGMRVAAPRDAVRLRELLGEAVADRRGPNAVRYPSGTAPQDIPAFGHIGPADLLTRPQAGRDVLLIPVGSLARTALDAAARLGRAGMSVAVADPRWILPVDPALIRAAAGYRLVVTIEDNAAAGGFGDAFARGARTLGHPVPLSTLALPDGFAPACERAETHRRHGLDGPGIAGWVEAELTQTGTIRSGT
;
A
#
# COMPACT_ATOMS: atom_id res chain seq x y z
N MET A 1 -16.39 -7.11 -1.31
CA MET A 1 -17.77 -6.88 -0.83
C MET A 1 -18.04 -5.43 -0.44
N LEU A 2 -17.29 -4.80 0.50
CA LEU A 2 -17.60 -3.41 0.92
C LEU A 2 -17.60 -2.39 -0.23
N GLY A 3 -16.70 -2.52 -1.19
CA GLY A 3 -16.62 -1.62 -2.34
C GLY A 3 -17.80 -1.67 -3.32
N GLN A 4 -18.77 -2.56 -3.10
CA GLN A 4 -20.02 -2.64 -3.89
C GLN A 4 -21.16 -1.81 -3.27
N ILE A 5 -20.97 -1.31 -2.04
CA ILE A 5 -21.97 -0.49 -1.37
C ILE A 5 -21.82 0.96 -1.86
N PRO A 6 -22.87 1.58 -2.41
CA PRO A 6 -22.80 2.94 -2.89
C PRO A 6 -22.36 3.92 -1.78
N GLY A 7 -21.38 4.79 -2.08
CA GLY A 7 -20.86 5.77 -1.14
C GLY A 7 -20.02 5.21 0.01
N MET A 8 -19.72 3.90 0.02
CA MET A 8 -18.88 3.29 1.05
C MET A 8 -17.46 3.85 1.02
N ARG A 9 -17.00 4.26 2.20
CA ARG A 9 -15.60 4.61 2.45
C ARG A 9 -14.96 3.58 3.37
N VAL A 10 -13.73 3.18 3.08
CA VAL A 10 -12.99 2.21 3.90
C VAL A 10 -11.64 2.80 4.28
N ALA A 11 -11.37 2.88 5.56
CA ALA A 11 -10.07 3.27 6.12
C ALA A 11 -9.31 2.05 6.63
N ALA A 12 -7.97 2.13 6.56
CA ALA A 12 -7.07 1.12 7.10
C ALA A 12 -5.92 1.82 7.86
N PRO A 13 -6.04 2.06 9.15
CA PRO A 13 -5.03 2.74 9.95
C PRO A 13 -3.76 1.89 10.10
N ARG A 14 -2.60 2.55 10.02
CA ARG A 14 -1.29 1.91 10.20
C ARG A 14 -0.87 1.75 11.67
N ASP A 15 -1.38 2.62 12.55
CA ASP A 15 -1.03 2.68 13.97
C ASP A 15 -2.18 3.24 14.82
N ALA A 16 -1.97 3.34 16.15
CA ALA A 16 -2.99 3.79 17.08
C ALA A 16 -3.36 5.27 16.93
N VAL A 17 -2.41 6.13 16.58
CA VAL A 17 -2.68 7.57 16.34
C VAL A 17 -3.58 7.70 15.13
N ARG A 18 -3.22 7.03 14.05
CA ARG A 18 -3.98 7.07 12.81
C ARG A 18 -5.36 6.41 12.95
N LEU A 19 -5.48 5.38 13.79
CA LEU A 19 -6.79 4.79 14.10
C LEU A 19 -7.73 5.81 14.75
N ARG A 20 -7.25 6.56 15.76
CA ARG A 20 -8.09 7.58 16.43
C ARG A 20 -8.53 8.68 15.47
N GLU A 21 -7.62 9.16 14.63
CA GLU A 21 -7.92 10.20 13.63
C GLU A 21 -8.95 9.70 12.61
N LEU A 22 -8.73 8.52 12.03
CA LEU A 22 -9.64 7.97 11.02
C LEU A 22 -11.02 7.61 11.59
N LEU A 23 -11.09 7.19 12.86
CA LEU A 23 -12.38 7.02 13.55
C LEU A 23 -13.07 8.37 13.71
N GLY A 24 -12.36 9.41 14.11
CA GLY A 24 -12.92 10.78 14.19
C GLY A 24 -13.43 11.28 12.84
N GLU A 25 -12.63 11.10 11.78
CA GLU A 25 -13.03 11.43 10.41
C GLU A 25 -14.28 10.63 9.96
N ALA A 26 -14.32 9.33 10.26
CA ALA A 26 -15.43 8.47 9.90
C ALA A 26 -16.75 8.86 10.59
N VAL A 27 -16.67 9.23 11.88
CA VAL A 27 -17.85 9.70 12.65
C VAL A 27 -18.33 11.06 12.16
N ALA A 28 -17.42 11.94 11.77
CA ALA A 28 -17.76 13.27 11.26
C ALA A 28 -18.33 13.25 9.83
N ASP A 29 -17.97 12.23 9.02
CA ASP A 29 -18.44 12.13 7.64
C ASP A 29 -19.86 11.56 7.58
N ARG A 30 -20.80 12.40 7.14
CA ARG A 30 -22.23 12.05 7.00
C ARG A 30 -22.67 11.78 5.55
N ARG A 31 -21.72 11.70 4.61
CA ARG A 31 -22.02 11.53 3.18
C ARG A 31 -22.39 10.10 2.81
N GLY A 32 -22.01 9.10 3.63
CA GLY A 32 -22.28 7.70 3.35
C GLY A 32 -21.76 6.77 4.45
N PRO A 33 -21.87 5.46 4.25
CA PRO A 33 -21.37 4.48 5.19
C PRO A 33 -19.84 4.49 5.22
N ASN A 34 -19.28 4.34 6.44
CA ASN A 34 -17.85 4.26 6.67
C ASN A 34 -17.47 2.94 7.35
N ALA A 35 -16.35 2.37 6.97
CA ALA A 35 -15.75 1.22 7.64
C ALA A 35 -14.29 1.51 7.99
N VAL A 36 -13.85 1.08 9.16
CA VAL A 36 -12.44 1.15 9.57
C VAL A 36 -11.96 -0.26 9.81
N ARG A 37 -10.97 -0.70 8.99
CA ARG A 37 -10.39 -2.05 9.04
C ARG A 37 -9.05 -2.01 9.76
N TYR A 38 -8.92 -2.77 10.83
CA TYR A 38 -7.66 -2.95 11.54
C TYR A 38 -7.54 -4.39 12.06
N PRO A 39 -6.31 -4.93 12.22
CA PRO A 39 -6.11 -6.26 12.76
C PRO A 39 -6.40 -6.30 14.26
N SER A 40 -6.73 -7.49 14.77
CA SER A 40 -6.72 -7.77 16.21
C SER A 40 -5.29 -7.75 16.75
N GLY A 41 -5.12 -7.43 18.03
CA GLY A 41 -3.84 -7.42 18.71
C GLY A 41 -3.38 -6.03 19.15
N THR A 42 -2.14 -5.95 19.62
CA THR A 42 -1.53 -4.70 20.07
C THR A 42 -1.25 -3.79 18.88
N ALA A 43 -1.64 -2.52 18.99
CA ALA A 43 -1.33 -1.53 17.96
C ALA A 43 0.19 -1.33 17.85
N PRO A 44 0.74 -1.24 16.62
CA PRO A 44 2.16 -0.95 16.43
C PRO A 44 2.50 0.47 16.93
N GLN A 45 3.80 0.70 17.15
CA GLN A 45 4.31 2.04 17.47
C GLN A 45 3.94 3.03 16.37
N ASP A 46 3.73 4.28 16.76
CA ASP A 46 3.40 5.38 15.85
C ASP A 46 4.46 5.54 14.76
N ILE A 47 3.99 5.80 13.56
CA ILE A 47 4.81 6.06 12.38
C ILE A 47 4.50 7.49 11.92
N PRO A 48 5.40 8.46 12.18
CA PRO A 48 5.16 9.83 11.76
C PRO A 48 5.21 9.96 10.23
N ALA A 49 4.41 10.87 9.69
CA ALA A 49 4.50 11.26 8.29
C ALA A 49 5.55 12.36 8.11
N PHE A 50 6.29 12.32 7.01
CA PHE A 50 7.23 13.38 6.59
C PHE A 50 6.59 14.37 5.61
N GLY A 51 5.42 14.07 5.10
CA GLY A 51 4.68 14.88 4.14
C GLY A 51 3.40 14.17 3.69
N HIS A 52 2.78 14.72 2.64
CA HIS A 52 1.52 14.20 2.13
C HIS A 52 1.48 14.16 0.61
N ILE A 53 0.68 13.24 0.07
CA ILE A 53 0.29 13.16 -1.34
C ILE A 53 -1.25 13.20 -1.36
N GLY A 54 -1.85 14.38 -1.52
CA GLY A 54 -3.27 14.55 -1.23
C GLY A 54 -3.56 14.17 0.23
N PRO A 55 -4.56 13.32 0.51
CA PRO A 55 -4.85 12.83 1.86
C PRO A 55 -3.96 11.69 2.33
N ALA A 56 -3.12 11.09 1.46
CA ALA A 56 -2.21 10.01 1.83
C ALA A 56 -0.97 10.56 2.56
N ASP A 57 -0.50 9.83 3.56
CA ASP A 57 0.71 10.19 4.31
C ASP A 57 1.96 9.64 3.62
N LEU A 58 2.96 10.48 3.39
CA LEU A 58 4.28 10.06 2.95
C LEU A 58 5.11 9.67 4.18
N LEU A 59 5.53 8.40 4.26
CA LEU A 59 6.22 7.83 5.42
C LEU A 59 7.75 7.80 5.28
N THR A 60 8.28 8.21 4.13
CA THR A 60 9.71 8.38 3.89
C THR A 60 10.03 9.84 3.61
N ARG A 61 11.28 10.24 3.84
CA ARG A 61 11.76 11.56 3.42
C ARG A 61 11.74 11.65 1.89
N PRO A 62 11.40 12.81 1.32
CA PRO A 62 11.49 13.01 -0.13
C PRO A 62 12.88 12.68 -0.66
N GLN A 63 12.94 11.99 -1.80
CA GLN A 63 14.17 11.62 -2.50
C GLN A 63 14.13 12.18 -3.92
N ALA A 64 15.29 12.40 -4.52
CA ALA A 64 15.38 12.94 -5.88
C ALA A 64 14.92 11.93 -6.95
N GLY A 65 15.14 10.62 -6.72
CA GLY A 65 14.73 9.55 -7.62
C GLY A 65 13.30 9.07 -7.36
N ARG A 66 12.76 8.31 -8.32
CA ARG A 66 11.42 7.71 -8.26
C ARG A 66 11.46 6.26 -8.78
N ASP A 67 12.33 5.43 -8.20
CA ASP A 67 12.42 4.04 -8.63
C ASP A 67 11.18 3.26 -8.18
N VAL A 68 10.84 3.32 -6.89
CA VAL A 68 9.76 2.50 -6.31
C VAL A 68 8.85 3.33 -5.40
N LEU A 69 7.54 3.15 -5.56
CA LEU A 69 6.54 3.60 -4.60
C LEU A 69 5.88 2.38 -3.96
N LEU A 70 6.08 2.18 -2.66
CA LEU A 70 5.38 1.17 -1.87
C LEU A 70 4.13 1.79 -1.26
N ILE A 71 2.98 1.14 -1.44
CA ILE A 71 1.69 1.59 -0.89
C ILE A 71 1.13 0.48 0.01
N PRO A 72 1.56 0.41 1.26
CA PRO A 72 1.07 -0.57 2.22
C PRO A 72 -0.35 -0.25 2.70
N VAL A 73 -1.16 -1.27 2.89
CA VAL A 73 -2.48 -1.15 3.50
C VAL A 73 -2.37 -1.34 5.01
N GLY A 74 -2.64 -0.29 5.76
CA GLY A 74 -2.74 -0.29 7.21
C GLY A 74 -1.46 -0.77 7.91
N SER A 75 -1.57 -1.77 8.77
CA SER A 75 -0.48 -2.26 9.63
C SER A 75 0.75 -2.79 8.88
N LEU A 76 0.69 -2.99 7.56
CA LEU A 76 1.85 -3.33 6.73
C LEU A 76 2.80 -2.15 6.49
N ALA A 77 2.46 -0.95 6.95
CA ALA A 77 3.32 0.22 6.81
C ALA A 77 4.72 0.04 7.41
N ARG A 78 4.83 -0.59 8.60
CA ARG A 78 6.12 -0.90 9.23
C ARG A 78 6.96 -1.83 8.38
N THR A 79 6.34 -2.86 7.83
CA THR A 79 6.99 -3.85 6.95
C THR A 79 7.47 -3.20 5.65
N ALA A 80 6.66 -2.33 5.06
CA ALA A 80 7.05 -1.57 3.87
C ALA A 80 8.23 -0.61 4.14
N LEU A 81 8.30 -0.01 5.33
CA LEU A 81 9.45 0.82 5.73
C LEU A 81 10.73 0.00 5.90
N ASP A 82 10.67 -1.23 6.44
CA ASP A 82 11.82 -2.15 6.48
C ASP A 82 12.28 -2.53 5.07
N ALA A 83 11.34 -2.85 4.19
CA ALA A 83 11.65 -3.13 2.78
C ALA A 83 12.30 -1.91 2.09
N ALA A 84 11.74 -0.71 2.28
CA ALA A 84 12.29 0.53 1.73
C ALA A 84 13.72 0.81 2.22
N ALA A 85 14.01 0.54 3.50
CA ALA A 85 15.35 0.69 4.05
C ALA A 85 16.35 -0.31 3.44
N ARG A 86 15.92 -1.52 3.11
CA ARG A 86 16.75 -2.55 2.43
C ARG A 86 17.05 -2.15 1.00
N LEU A 87 16.02 -1.79 0.23
CA LEU A 87 16.15 -1.31 -1.15
C LEU A 87 16.99 -0.03 -1.24
N GLY A 88 16.83 0.88 -0.26
CA GLY A 88 17.66 2.10 -0.18
C GLY A 88 19.16 1.79 0.01
N ARG A 89 19.50 0.76 0.80
CA ARG A 89 20.90 0.28 0.94
C ARG A 89 21.44 -0.34 -0.35
N ALA A 90 20.57 -0.88 -1.20
CA ALA A 90 20.91 -1.33 -2.54
C ALA A 90 20.96 -0.20 -3.59
N GLY A 91 20.84 1.07 -3.17
CA GLY A 91 20.95 2.24 -4.03
C GLY A 91 19.66 2.69 -4.72
N MET A 92 18.52 2.11 -4.37
CA MET A 92 17.23 2.48 -4.96
C MET A 92 16.58 3.65 -4.22
N SER A 93 15.89 4.49 -4.97
CA SER A 93 15.06 5.58 -4.45
C SER A 93 13.65 5.05 -4.18
N VAL A 94 13.30 4.90 -2.89
CA VAL A 94 12.03 4.28 -2.49
C VAL A 94 11.19 5.23 -1.63
N ALA A 95 9.97 5.48 -2.07
CA ALA A 95 8.95 6.15 -1.28
C ALA A 95 7.94 5.15 -0.70
N VAL A 96 7.46 5.45 0.50
CA VAL A 96 6.36 4.70 1.14
C VAL A 96 5.22 5.66 1.40
N ALA A 97 4.03 5.37 0.87
CA ALA A 97 2.84 6.17 1.05
C ALA A 97 1.69 5.35 1.67
N ASP A 98 1.20 5.79 2.82
CA ASP A 98 0.02 5.22 3.46
C ASP A 98 -1.23 5.91 2.91
N PRO A 99 -2.13 5.20 2.22
CA PRO A 99 -3.33 5.79 1.65
C PRO A 99 -4.33 6.26 2.70
N ARG A 100 -4.26 5.81 3.94
CA ARG A 100 -5.19 6.06 5.06
C ARG A 100 -6.61 5.56 4.74
N TRP A 101 -7.23 6.15 3.73
CA TRP A 101 -8.49 5.70 3.11
C TRP A 101 -8.18 4.86 1.87
N ILE A 102 -8.59 3.59 1.90
CA ILE A 102 -8.35 2.65 0.80
C ILE A 102 -9.50 2.60 -0.21
N LEU A 103 -10.67 3.10 0.16
CA LEU A 103 -11.82 3.31 -0.71
C LEU A 103 -12.54 4.63 -0.35
N PRO A 104 -12.85 5.45 -1.37
CA PRO A 104 -12.32 5.41 -2.73
C PRO A 104 -10.81 5.70 -2.76
N VAL A 105 -10.12 5.20 -3.78
CA VAL A 105 -8.70 5.54 -3.98
C VAL A 105 -8.56 7.00 -4.38
N ASP A 106 -7.65 7.71 -3.71
CA ASP A 106 -7.49 9.14 -3.97
C ASP A 106 -6.79 9.40 -5.31
N PRO A 107 -7.36 10.29 -6.15
CA PRO A 107 -6.78 10.64 -7.44
C PRO A 107 -5.40 11.29 -7.37
N ALA A 108 -5.05 12.01 -6.29
CA ALA A 108 -3.74 12.62 -6.14
C ALA A 108 -2.65 11.55 -5.95
N LEU A 109 -2.94 10.48 -5.19
CA LEU A 109 -2.04 9.36 -5.03
C LEU A 109 -1.81 8.63 -6.36
N ILE A 110 -2.86 8.43 -7.16
CA ILE A 110 -2.74 7.81 -8.49
C ILE A 110 -1.87 8.66 -9.42
N ARG A 111 -2.10 9.98 -9.48
CA ARG A 111 -1.28 10.88 -10.30
C ARG A 111 0.18 10.89 -9.88
N ALA A 112 0.46 10.89 -8.59
CA ALA A 112 1.83 10.84 -8.09
C ALA A 112 2.50 9.50 -8.41
N ALA A 113 1.77 8.39 -8.33
CA ALA A 113 2.24 7.05 -8.63
C ALA A 113 2.69 6.89 -10.08
N ALA A 114 2.06 7.57 -11.04
CA ALA A 114 2.41 7.50 -12.46
C ALA A 114 3.85 7.98 -12.77
N GLY A 115 4.49 8.69 -11.85
CA GLY A 115 5.88 9.14 -12.00
C GLY A 115 6.94 8.14 -11.53
N TYR A 116 6.58 6.98 -11.00
CA TYR A 116 7.51 5.96 -10.50
C TYR A 116 7.75 4.87 -11.56
N ARG A 117 8.94 4.24 -11.49
CA ARG A 117 9.26 3.10 -12.37
C ARG A 117 8.49 1.84 -11.98
N LEU A 118 8.21 1.67 -10.69
CA LEU A 118 7.40 0.58 -10.15
C LEU A 118 6.56 1.09 -8.98
N VAL A 119 5.29 0.73 -8.97
CA VAL A 119 4.37 0.97 -7.85
C VAL A 119 3.91 -0.38 -7.31
N VAL A 120 4.01 -0.57 -6.01
CA VAL A 120 3.64 -1.84 -5.37
C VAL A 120 2.61 -1.56 -4.28
N THR A 121 1.39 -2.06 -4.45
CA THR A 121 0.42 -2.14 -3.35
C THR A 121 0.70 -3.39 -2.52
N ILE A 122 0.62 -3.26 -1.19
CA ILE A 122 0.94 -4.34 -0.26
C ILE A 122 -0.24 -4.51 0.70
N GLU A 123 -0.90 -5.67 0.64
CA GLU A 123 -2.14 -5.91 1.38
C GLU A 123 -2.22 -7.34 1.96
N ASP A 124 -2.79 -7.49 3.15
CA ASP A 124 -2.94 -8.77 3.85
C ASP A 124 -4.34 -9.39 3.65
N ASN A 125 -4.78 -9.41 2.43
CA ASN A 125 -6.00 -10.04 1.93
C ASN A 125 -5.73 -10.58 0.51
N ALA A 126 -6.69 -11.25 -0.09
CA ALA A 126 -6.60 -11.68 -1.48
C ALA A 126 -6.49 -10.45 -2.41
N ALA A 127 -5.70 -10.56 -3.48
CA ALA A 127 -5.51 -9.49 -4.46
C ALA A 127 -6.83 -9.13 -5.15
N ALA A 128 -7.62 -10.14 -5.51
CA ALA A 128 -8.91 -9.96 -6.18
C ALA A 128 -9.89 -9.16 -5.30
N GLY A 129 -10.33 -8.01 -5.80
CA GLY A 129 -11.21 -7.09 -5.09
C GLY A 129 -10.55 -6.31 -3.94
N GLY A 130 -9.23 -6.38 -3.83
CA GLY A 130 -8.40 -5.66 -2.87
C GLY A 130 -8.16 -4.19 -3.26
N PHE A 131 -7.27 -3.55 -2.50
CA PHE A 131 -6.86 -2.17 -2.74
C PHE A 131 -6.12 -2.03 -4.08
N GLY A 132 -5.26 -2.99 -4.44
CA GLY A 132 -4.53 -2.98 -5.71
C GLY A 132 -5.48 -2.97 -6.92
N ASP A 133 -6.53 -3.79 -6.90
CA ASP A 133 -7.57 -3.78 -7.94
C ASP A 133 -8.31 -2.45 -8.01
N ALA A 134 -8.66 -1.88 -6.85
CA ALA A 134 -9.31 -0.56 -6.80
C ALA A 134 -8.39 0.54 -7.35
N PHE A 135 -7.09 0.49 -7.02
CA PHE A 135 -6.08 1.42 -7.52
C PHE A 135 -5.90 1.30 -9.04
N ALA A 136 -5.75 0.07 -9.57
CA ALA A 136 -5.64 -0.18 -11.01
C ALA A 136 -6.86 0.34 -11.78
N ARG A 137 -8.06 0.12 -11.26
CA ARG A 137 -9.30 0.65 -11.84
C ARG A 137 -9.31 2.17 -11.83
N GLY A 138 -8.95 2.80 -10.71
CA GLY A 138 -8.84 4.25 -10.60
C GLY A 138 -7.84 4.85 -11.59
N ALA A 139 -6.67 4.23 -11.75
CA ALA A 139 -5.64 4.64 -12.70
C ALA A 139 -6.14 4.60 -14.14
N ARG A 140 -6.84 3.53 -14.53
CA ARG A 140 -7.48 3.44 -15.87
C ARG A 140 -8.54 4.52 -16.07
N THR A 141 -9.39 4.73 -15.06
CA THR A 141 -10.46 5.75 -15.15
C THR A 141 -9.91 7.17 -15.32
N LEU A 142 -8.78 7.47 -14.69
CA LEU A 142 -8.11 8.76 -14.79
C LEU A 142 -7.22 8.90 -16.05
N GLY A 143 -7.04 7.84 -16.83
CA GLY A 143 -6.15 7.84 -17.97
C GLY A 143 -4.66 7.96 -17.60
N HIS A 144 -4.28 7.58 -16.39
CA HIS A 144 -2.89 7.58 -15.93
C HIS A 144 -2.34 6.15 -15.91
N PRO A 145 -1.49 5.75 -16.89
CA PRO A 145 -0.82 4.47 -16.82
C PRO A 145 0.15 4.44 -15.62
N VAL A 146 -0.03 3.47 -14.75
CA VAL A 146 0.85 3.26 -13.58
C VAL A 146 1.46 1.87 -13.71
N PRO A 147 2.80 1.73 -13.60
CA PRO A 147 3.46 0.44 -13.57
C PRO A 147 3.20 -0.24 -12.21
N LEU A 148 2.01 -0.82 -12.08
CA LEU A 148 1.46 -1.32 -10.83
C LEU A 148 1.60 -2.82 -10.71
N SER A 149 2.09 -3.26 -9.58
CA SER A 149 2.04 -4.65 -9.11
C SER A 149 1.44 -4.73 -7.72
N THR A 150 0.85 -5.87 -7.38
CA THR A 150 0.20 -6.09 -6.10
C THR A 150 0.82 -7.27 -5.38
N LEU A 151 1.32 -7.03 -4.17
CA LEU A 151 1.69 -8.07 -3.21
C LEU A 151 0.53 -8.29 -2.24
N ALA A 152 -0.01 -9.49 -2.26
CA ALA A 152 -1.19 -9.87 -1.48
C ALA A 152 -1.08 -11.33 -1.03
N LEU A 153 -1.97 -11.76 -0.16
CA LEU A 153 -2.12 -13.17 0.17
C LEU A 153 -2.73 -13.92 -1.02
N PRO A 154 -2.35 -15.19 -1.23
CA PRO A 154 -2.96 -16.02 -2.25
C PRO A 154 -4.46 -16.20 -1.99
N ASP A 155 -5.22 -16.43 -3.05
CA ASP A 155 -6.64 -16.78 -2.94
C ASP A 155 -6.77 -18.20 -2.39
N GLY A 156 -7.37 -18.32 -1.22
CA GLY A 156 -7.56 -19.60 -0.53
C GLY A 156 -7.55 -19.50 0.99
N PHE A 157 -7.80 -20.62 1.64
CA PHE A 157 -7.74 -20.72 3.09
C PHE A 157 -6.27 -20.88 3.53
N ALA A 158 -5.76 -19.90 4.27
CA ALA A 158 -4.47 -20.04 4.94
C ALA A 158 -4.59 -21.05 6.10
N PRO A 159 -3.58 -21.89 6.33
CA PRO A 159 -3.52 -22.70 7.55
C PRO A 159 -3.60 -21.81 8.78
N ALA A 160 -4.24 -22.29 9.86
CA ALA A 160 -4.28 -21.57 11.13
C ALA A 160 -2.86 -21.42 11.68
N CYS A 161 -2.31 -20.22 11.61
CA CYS A 161 -1.00 -19.87 12.18
C CYS A 161 -1.00 -18.39 12.56
N GLU A 162 0.05 -18.00 13.28
CA GLU A 162 0.28 -16.59 13.62
C GLU A 162 0.38 -15.71 12.38
N ARG A 163 -0.21 -14.50 12.43
CA ARG A 163 -0.21 -13.56 11.31
C ARG A 163 1.18 -13.26 10.78
N ALA A 164 2.17 -13.09 11.68
CA ALA A 164 3.55 -12.85 11.28
C ALA A 164 4.15 -14.02 10.49
N GLU A 165 3.78 -15.25 10.83
CA GLU A 165 4.20 -16.45 10.10
C GLU A 165 3.54 -16.51 8.72
N THR A 166 2.25 -16.19 8.61
CA THR A 166 1.55 -16.07 7.32
C THR A 166 2.26 -15.05 6.43
N HIS A 167 2.59 -13.87 6.97
CA HIS A 167 3.28 -12.84 6.20
C HIS A 167 4.64 -13.32 5.69
N ARG A 168 5.47 -13.95 6.55
CA ARG A 168 6.77 -14.49 6.12
C ARG A 168 6.63 -15.53 5.01
N ARG A 169 5.70 -16.48 5.16
CA ARG A 169 5.48 -17.55 4.16
C ARG A 169 5.08 -17.01 2.79
N HIS A 170 4.41 -15.87 2.76
CA HIS A 170 3.93 -15.26 1.51
C HIS A 170 4.74 -14.03 1.08
N GLY A 171 5.92 -13.81 1.68
CA GLY A 171 6.81 -12.72 1.29
C GLY A 171 6.26 -11.32 1.62
N LEU A 172 5.31 -11.23 2.56
CA LEU A 172 4.76 -9.95 3.06
C LEU A 172 5.54 -9.45 4.28
N ASP A 173 6.81 -9.81 4.39
CA ASP A 173 7.76 -9.25 5.35
C ASP A 173 8.78 -8.35 4.64
N GLY A 174 9.62 -7.63 5.39
CA GLY A 174 10.56 -6.67 4.81
C GLY A 174 11.53 -7.30 3.80
N PRO A 175 12.20 -8.43 4.12
CA PRO A 175 13.05 -9.13 3.17
C PRO A 175 12.32 -9.63 1.92
N GLY A 176 11.14 -10.22 2.10
CA GLY A 176 10.34 -10.76 1.00
C GLY A 176 9.88 -9.69 0.02
N ILE A 177 9.36 -8.57 0.53
CA ILE A 177 8.98 -7.41 -0.29
C ILE A 177 10.19 -6.86 -1.04
N ALA A 178 11.33 -6.68 -0.37
CA ALA A 178 12.54 -6.16 -1.01
C ALA A 178 13.03 -7.07 -2.15
N GLY A 179 13.17 -8.37 -1.88
CA GLY A 179 13.60 -9.34 -2.88
C GLY A 179 12.63 -9.44 -4.07
N TRP A 180 11.32 -9.35 -3.81
CA TRP A 180 10.33 -9.33 -4.87
C TRP A 180 10.45 -8.08 -5.76
N VAL A 181 10.64 -6.89 -5.17
CA VAL A 181 10.83 -5.63 -5.91
C VAL A 181 12.10 -5.69 -6.79
N GLU A 182 13.21 -6.20 -6.26
CA GLU A 182 14.46 -6.36 -7.02
C GLU A 182 14.27 -7.28 -8.23
N ALA A 183 13.59 -8.41 -8.05
CA ALA A 183 13.28 -9.33 -9.13
C ALA A 183 12.39 -8.70 -10.22
N GLU A 184 11.34 -7.99 -9.82
CA GLU A 184 10.40 -7.32 -10.74
C GLU A 184 11.07 -6.24 -11.57
N LEU A 185 11.92 -5.40 -10.95
CA LEU A 185 12.67 -4.36 -11.66
C LEU A 185 13.69 -4.93 -12.64
N THR A 186 14.31 -6.09 -12.30
CA THR A 186 15.24 -6.78 -13.19
C THR A 186 14.53 -7.33 -14.41
N GLN A 187 13.39 -7.97 -14.25
CA GLN A 187 12.58 -8.50 -15.36
C GLN A 187 12.07 -7.38 -16.28
N THR A 188 11.57 -6.30 -15.70
CA THR A 188 11.07 -5.14 -16.45
C THR A 188 12.19 -4.39 -17.19
N GLY A 189 13.40 -4.35 -16.62
CA GLY A 189 14.59 -3.77 -17.23
C GLY A 189 15.09 -4.58 -18.44
N THR A 190 15.03 -5.89 -18.39
CA THR A 190 15.45 -6.80 -19.48
C THR A 190 14.54 -6.69 -20.70
N ILE A 191 13.24 -6.45 -20.52
CA ILE A 191 12.29 -6.27 -21.62
C ILE A 191 12.51 -4.94 -22.38
N ARG A 192 13.01 -3.89 -21.71
CA ARG A 192 13.27 -2.57 -22.35
C ARG A 192 14.60 -2.49 -23.08
N SER A 193 15.54 -3.38 -22.83
CA SER A 193 16.85 -3.43 -23.52
C SER A 193 16.87 -4.34 -24.75
N GLY A 194 15.74 -4.94 -25.12
CA GLY A 194 15.60 -5.87 -26.25
C GLY A 194 14.81 -5.33 -27.45
N THR A 195 14.63 -3.98 -27.57
CA THR A 195 14.00 -3.34 -28.75
C THR A 195 14.91 -2.34 -29.42
#